data_1944d5f46e5e7abb6f0193b7b2775486
#
_entry.id   1944d5f46e5e7abb6f0193b7b2775486
#
_cell.length_a   1.000
_cell.length_b   1.000
_cell.length_c   1.000
_cell.angle_alpha   90.00
_cell.angle_beta   90.00
_cell.angle_gamma   90.00
#
_symmetry.space_group_name_H-M   'P 1'
#
loop_
_entity.id
_entity.type
_entity.pdbx_description
1 polymer ?
#
loop_
_entity_poly.entity_id
_entity_poly.type
_entity_poly.pdbx_seq_one_letter_code
_entity_poly.pdbx_strand_id
1 'polypeptide(L)'
;MALRLNGSSSGYVELDVPAAAGSHTLTLPDGGGSSGQYLQTDGSGGLSWASVTTGKILNVWQGVFTGIQSFAPGPSAPGPRADITNLSVTLTPTSASSRFLITCSISMGGASNSPAYYLMRDSTDILLNTSSLGATTLATWGSHHSGNTGYIYSTDLQTISYVDSPATTSSITYKVQGQNAFGAGVAVFVNTSQANGRAAPDPNYYNVRGCSTITVMEISS
;
A
#
# COMPACT_ATOMS: atom_id res chain seq x y z
N MET A 1 9.89 -40.04 -34.43
CA MET A 1 10.33 -39.24 -35.59
C MET A 1 9.95 -37.78 -35.27
N ALA A 2 10.95 -36.93 -35.13
CA ALA A 2 10.72 -35.51 -34.86
C ALA A 2 10.34 -34.75 -36.15
N LEU A 3 9.54 -33.69 -36.03
CA LEU A 3 9.30 -32.75 -37.12
C LEU A 3 10.40 -31.69 -37.14
N ARG A 4 11.24 -31.70 -38.16
CA ARG A 4 12.34 -30.73 -38.33
C ARG A 4 11.94 -29.65 -39.35
N LEU A 5 12.12 -28.40 -38.95
CA LEU A 5 11.92 -27.21 -39.79
C LEU A 5 13.30 -26.53 -39.99
N ASN A 6 13.82 -26.53 -41.20
CA ASN A 6 15.11 -25.93 -41.51
C ASN A 6 14.98 -24.43 -41.73
N GLY A 7 15.94 -23.66 -41.19
CA GLY A 7 16.09 -22.25 -41.52
C GLY A 7 16.55 -22.07 -42.98
N SER A 8 16.18 -20.94 -43.59
CA SER A 8 16.49 -20.66 -45.00
C SER A 8 17.99 -20.48 -45.28
N SER A 9 18.79 -20.13 -44.30
CA SER A 9 20.22 -19.89 -44.42
C SER A 9 21.08 -20.82 -43.54
N SER A 10 20.61 -21.14 -42.34
CA SER A 10 21.30 -22.05 -41.42
C SER A 10 20.41 -22.46 -40.26
N GLY A 11 20.76 -23.58 -39.61
CA GLY A 11 20.08 -24.10 -38.43
C GLY A 11 18.74 -24.76 -38.69
N TYR A 12 18.12 -25.26 -37.64
CA TYR A 12 16.78 -25.85 -37.66
C TYR A 12 16.11 -25.74 -36.30
N VAL A 13 14.78 -25.84 -36.30
CA VAL A 13 13.94 -26.05 -35.10
C VAL A 13 13.34 -27.45 -35.23
N GLU A 14 13.34 -28.18 -34.12
CA GLU A 14 12.83 -29.55 -34.08
C GLU A 14 11.73 -29.64 -33.01
N LEU A 15 10.59 -30.18 -33.38
CA LEU A 15 9.53 -30.58 -32.46
C LEU A 15 9.64 -32.09 -32.24
N ASP A 16 9.93 -32.50 -31.03
CA ASP A 16 10.10 -33.91 -30.67
C ASP A 16 9.14 -34.30 -29.56
N VAL A 17 8.96 -35.60 -29.37
CA VAL A 17 8.09 -36.19 -28.35
C VAL A 17 8.93 -37.07 -27.43
N PRO A 18 8.55 -37.22 -26.14
CA PRO A 18 9.24 -38.15 -25.23
C PRO A 18 9.13 -39.59 -25.74
N ALA A 19 10.09 -40.44 -25.35
CA ALA A 19 10.17 -41.83 -25.77
C ALA A 19 8.87 -42.63 -25.51
N ALA A 20 8.10 -42.26 -24.49
CA ALA A 20 6.79 -42.85 -24.15
C ALA A 20 5.71 -41.75 -24.18
N ALA A 21 5.33 -41.31 -25.38
CA ALA A 21 4.44 -40.15 -25.55
C ALA A 21 2.94 -40.47 -25.40
N GLY A 22 2.54 -41.75 -25.48
CA GLY A 22 1.13 -42.11 -25.65
C GLY A 22 0.58 -41.63 -27.02
N SER A 23 -0.75 -41.71 -27.18
CA SER A 23 -1.43 -41.23 -28.39
C SER A 23 -2.19 -39.95 -28.10
N HIS A 24 -1.64 -38.82 -28.52
CA HIS A 24 -2.23 -37.51 -28.33
C HIS A 24 -2.28 -36.75 -29.65
N THR A 25 -3.36 -36.03 -29.87
CA THR A 25 -3.47 -35.05 -30.97
C THR A 25 -3.46 -33.66 -30.39
N LEU A 26 -2.58 -32.81 -30.91
CA LEU A 26 -2.58 -31.37 -30.62
C LEU A 26 -3.13 -30.65 -31.85
N THR A 27 -4.27 -30.00 -31.72
CA THR A 27 -4.89 -29.20 -32.78
C THR A 27 -4.45 -27.75 -32.62
N LEU A 28 -3.67 -27.25 -33.57
CA LEU A 28 -3.23 -25.85 -33.59
C LEU A 28 -4.40 -24.93 -33.94
N PRO A 29 -4.38 -23.68 -33.42
CA PRO A 29 -5.38 -22.68 -33.79
C PRO A 29 -5.24 -22.34 -35.28
N ASP A 30 -6.35 -21.95 -35.91
CA ASP A 30 -6.43 -21.61 -37.33
C ASP A 30 -5.85 -20.23 -37.70
N GLY A 31 -5.42 -19.44 -36.72
CA GLY A 31 -4.84 -18.10 -36.91
C GLY A 31 -3.47 -17.94 -36.26
N GLY A 32 -2.74 -16.92 -36.69
CA GLY A 32 -1.38 -16.62 -36.22
C GLY A 32 -1.29 -15.99 -34.83
N GLY A 33 -2.43 -15.70 -34.19
CA GLY A 33 -2.47 -14.98 -32.92
C GLY A 33 -2.09 -13.50 -33.04
N SER A 34 -1.98 -12.84 -31.90
CA SER A 34 -1.52 -11.44 -31.76
C SER A 34 -0.25 -11.37 -30.91
N SER A 35 0.50 -10.28 -31.02
CA SER A 35 1.70 -10.07 -30.22
C SER A 35 1.38 -10.17 -28.71
N GLY A 36 2.19 -10.91 -27.96
CA GLY A 36 2.02 -11.13 -26.52
C GLY A 36 1.05 -12.25 -26.13
N GLN A 37 0.45 -12.95 -27.10
CA GLN A 37 -0.33 -14.15 -26.81
C GLN A 37 0.57 -15.40 -26.71
N TYR A 38 0.09 -16.40 -26.00
CA TYR A 38 0.70 -17.72 -25.87
C TYR A 38 -0.28 -18.84 -26.26
N LEU A 39 0.24 -20.00 -26.62
CA LEU A 39 -0.58 -21.16 -26.86
C LEU A 39 -1.06 -21.76 -25.53
N GLN A 40 -2.37 -21.87 -25.39
CA GLN A 40 -3.04 -22.49 -24.24
C GLN A 40 -3.73 -23.75 -24.69
N THR A 41 -3.60 -24.83 -23.88
CA THR A 41 -4.35 -26.06 -24.08
C THR A 41 -5.70 -26.03 -23.36
N ASP A 42 -6.70 -26.63 -23.95
CA ASP A 42 -8.00 -26.90 -23.32
C ASP A 42 -8.00 -28.15 -22.44
N GLY A 43 -6.87 -28.86 -22.37
CA GLY A 43 -6.73 -30.15 -21.64
C GLY A 43 -7.20 -31.37 -22.43
N SER A 44 -7.77 -31.21 -23.63
CA SER A 44 -8.28 -32.28 -24.51
C SER A 44 -7.51 -32.35 -25.84
N GLY A 45 -6.44 -31.59 -25.99
CA GLY A 45 -5.58 -31.54 -27.17
C GLY A 45 -5.86 -30.36 -28.09
N GLY A 46 -6.89 -29.57 -27.86
CA GLY A 46 -7.10 -28.29 -28.55
C GLY A 46 -6.13 -27.23 -28.03
N LEU A 47 -5.55 -26.46 -28.94
CA LEU A 47 -4.72 -25.30 -28.65
C LEU A 47 -5.40 -24.02 -29.13
N SER A 48 -5.33 -22.97 -28.35
CA SER A 48 -5.84 -21.65 -28.67
C SER A 48 -4.84 -20.55 -28.31
N TRP A 49 -4.95 -19.40 -28.95
CA TRP A 49 -4.19 -18.23 -28.55
C TRP A 49 -4.85 -17.56 -27.33
N ALA A 50 -4.12 -17.47 -26.22
CA ALA A 50 -4.56 -16.80 -25.02
C ALA A 50 -3.68 -15.60 -24.71
N SER A 51 -4.29 -14.53 -24.25
CA SER A 51 -3.54 -13.40 -23.70
C SER A 51 -3.11 -13.73 -22.29
N VAL A 52 -1.87 -13.38 -21.96
CA VAL A 52 -1.47 -13.36 -20.54
C VAL A 52 -2.41 -12.38 -19.84
N THR A 53 -3.27 -12.90 -18.98
CA THR A 53 -3.91 -12.04 -17.98
C THR A 53 -2.77 -11.53 -17.10
N THR A 54 -2.28 -10.34 -17.40
CA THR A 54 -1.26 -9.66 -16.62
C THR A 54 -1.61 -9.78 -15.15
N GLY A 55 -0.60 -10.04 -14.32
CA GLY A 55 -0.79 -10.18 -12.89
C GLY A 55 -1.64 -9.02 -12.38
N LYS A 56 -2.53 -9.31 -11.44
CA LYS A 56 -3.53 -8.32 -10.99
C LYS A 56 -2.91 -7.08 -10.34
N ILE A 57 -1.65 -7.13 -9.92
CA ILE A 57 -0.88 -5.97 -9.45
C ILE A 57 -0.11 -5.40 -10.63
N LEU A 58 -0.44 -4.17 -11.02
CA LEU A 58 0.17 -3.48 -12.14
C LEU A 58 1.41 -2.69 -11.71
N ASN A 59 1.31 -2.01 -10.57
CA ASN A 59 2.36 -1.15 -10.04
C ASN A 59 2.37 -1.17 -8.51
N VAL A 60 3.52 -0.86 -7.93
CA VAL A 60 3.69 -0.68 -6.47
C VAL A 60 4.50 0.57 -6.22
N TRP A 61 4.00 1.43 -5.35
CA TRP A 61 4.69 2.63 -4.86
C TRP A 61 4.77 2.61 -3.35
N GLN A 62 5.80 3.25 -2.80
CA GLN A 62 5.96 3.35 -1.36
C GLN A 62 6.52 4.72 -0.97
N GLY A 63 5.90 5.34 0.03
CA GLY A 63 6.46 6.46 0.78
C GLY A 63 6.99 5.95 2.13
N VAL A 64 8.14 6.45 2.54
CA VAL A 64 8.79 6.05 3.80
C VAL A 64 9.20 7.30 4.57
N PHE A 65 8.84 7.34 5.85
CA PHE A 65 9.27 8.37 6.78
C PHE A 65 10.13 7.77 7.88
N THR A 66 11.40 8.16 7.92
CA THR A 66 12.40 7.72 8.91
C THR A 66 12.75 8.82 9.93
N GLY A 67 12.26 10.04 9.68
CA GLY A 67 12.44 11.17 10.61
C GLY A 67 11.48 11.09 11.80
N ILE A 68 11.50 12.16 12.60
CA ILE A 68 10.58 12.38 13.72
C ILE A 68 9.66 13.54 13.36
N GLN A 69 8.38 13.40 13.67
CA GLN A 69 7.41 14.48 13.57
C GLN A 69 6.52 14.50 14.82
N SER A 70 6.08 15.68 15.23
CA SER A 70 5.16 15.83 16.35
C SER A 70 3.93 16.62 15.96
N PHE A 71 2.80 16.28 16.57
CA PHE A 71 1.55 17.02 16.47
C PHE A 71 1.23 17.61 17.83
N ALA A 72 1.30 18.93 17.91
CA ALA A 72 1.01 19.64 19.16
C ALA A 72 -0.48 19.52 19.52
N PRO A 73 -0.82 19.52 20.82
CA PRO A 73 -2.19 19.71 21.25
C PRO A 73 -2.67 21.11 20.84
N GLY A 74 -3.94 21.25 20.54
CA GLY A 74 -4.55 22.57 20.37
C GLY A 74 -4.80 23.26 21.71
N PRO A 75 -5.07 24.57 21.73
CA PRO A 75 -5.54 25.29 22.92
C PRO A 75 -6.91 24.79 23.41
N SER A 76 -7.68 24.21 22.51
CA SER A 76 -8.87 23.37 22.73
C SER A 76 -8.79 22.17 21.79
N ALA A 77 -9.29 21.00 22.22
CA ALA A 77 -9.28 19.80 21.37
C ALA A 77 -10.21 19.98 20.15
N PRO A 78 -9.82 19.43 18.98
CA PRO A 78 -8.55 18.80 18.64
C PRO A 78 -7.50 19.81 18.18
N GLY A 79 -6.22 19.43 18.20
CA GLY A 79 -5.14 20.21 17.57
C GLY A 79 -5.24 20.26 16.03
N PRO A 80 -4.37 21.02 15.35
CA PRO A 80 -4.41 21.11 13.88
C PRO A 80 -4.01 19.78 13.22
N ARG A 81 -4.65 19.47 12.08
CA ARG A 81 -4.23 18.39 11.17
C ARG A 81 -3.05 18.85 10.33
N ALA A 82 -2.10 17.98 10.10
CA ALA A 82 -1.00 18.21 9.17
C ALA A 82 -0.56 16.91 8.48
N ASP A 83 0.02 17.04 7.28
CA ASP A 83 0.59 15.92 6.55
C ASP A 83 1.75 15.31 7.34
N ILE A 84 1.83 13.97 7.39
CA ILE A 84 3.01 13.29 7.89
C ILE A 84 4.05 13.30 6.77
N THR A 85 5.22 13.86 7.08
CA THR A 85 6.31 14.04 6.13
C THR A 85 6.64 12.75 5.39
N ASN A 86 6.74 12.79 4.07
CA ASN A 86 7.06 11.65 3.20
C ASN A 86 6.09 10.45 3.27
N LEU A 87 5.00 10.50 4.02
CA LEU A 87 3.94 9.51 3.95
C LEU A 87 2.92 9.91 2.87
N SER A 88 3.42 10.04 1.65
CA SER A 88 2.63 10.34 0.47
C SER A 88 3.17 9.60 -0.75
N VAL A 89 2.26 9.26 -1.67
CA VAL A 89 2.55 8.65 -2.97
C VAL A 89 1.72 9.38 -4.02
N THR A 90 2.40 9.98 -5.00
CA THR A 90 1.75 10.56 -6.19
C THR A 90 1.91 9.60 -7.35
N LEU A 91 0.82 9.29 -8.03
CA LEU A 91 0.77 8.33 -9.12
C LEU A 91 -0.27 8.74 -10.17
N THR A 92 -0.16 8.13 -11.35
CA THR A 92 -1.18 8.25 -12.40
C THR A 92 -1.76 6.86 -12.66
N PRO A 93 -3.07 6.65 -12.46
CA PRO A 93 -3.70 5.36 -12.71
C PRO A 93 -3.55 4.90 -14.16
N THR A 94 -3.27 3.62 -14.36
CA THR A 94 -3.16 3.00 -15.69
C THR A 94 -4.52 2.96 -16.40
N SER A 95 -5.60 2.83 -15.63
CA SER A 95 -6.99 2.80 -16.13
C SER A 95 -7.92 3.51 -15.15
N ALA A 96 -9.01 4.08 -15.67
CA ALA A 96 -10.08 4.62 -14.82
C ALA A 96 -10.80 3.53 -14.01
N SER A 97 -10.68 2.26 -14.38
CA SER A 97 -11.20 1.11 -13.63
C SER A 97 -10.21 0.52 -12.62
N SER A 98 -8.97 1.01 -12.58
CA SER A 98 -7.96 0.55 -11.61
C SER A 98 -8.43 0.78 -10.18
N ARG A 99 -8.10 -0.19 -9.31
CA ARG A 99 -8.29 -0.09 -7.87
C ARG A 99 -6.93 -0.01 -7.18
N PHE A 100 -6.88 0.60 -6.02
CA PHE A 100 -5.65 0.81 -5.28
C PHE A 100 -5.76 0.22 -3.87
N LEU A 101 -4.95 -0.81 -3.58
CA LEU A 101 -4.75 -1.26 -2.21
C LEU A 101 -3.72 -0.35 -1.56
N ILE A 102 -4.16 0.38 -0.53
CA ILE A 102 -3.33 1.29 0.25
C ILE A 102 -3.12 0.65 1.62
N THR A 103 -1.87 0.48 2.02
CA THR A 103 -1.51 0.01 3.36
C THR A 103 -0.62 1.05 4.02
N CYS A 104 -1.07 1.55 5.17
CA CYS A 104 -0.30 2.48 5.99
C CYS A 104 0.14 1.79 7.28
N SER A 105 1.38 2.00 7.67
CA SER A 105 1.95 1.50 8.92
C SER A 105 2.67 2.65 9.59
N ILE A 106 2.17 3.09 10.75
CA ILE A 106 2.65 4.29 11.45
C ILE A 106 3.14 3.89 12.83
N SER A 107 4.43 4.09 13.07
CA SER A 107 5.03 4.00 14.39
C SER A 107 4.74 5.28 15.15
N MET A 108 4.02 5.18 16.24
CA MET A 108 3.63 6.34 17.04
C MET A 108 4.07 6.18 18.51
N GLY A 109 4.39 7.28 19.14
CA GLY A 109 4.67 7.35 20.57
C GLY A 109 3.87 8.46 21.24
N GLY A 110 3.58 8.24 22.51
CA GLY A 110 2.92 9.23 23.33
C GLY A 110 2.15 8.58 24.46
N ALA A 111 2.28 9.12 25.66
CA ALA A 111 1.43 8.79 26.81
C ALA A 111 0.34 9.85 26.96
N SER A 112 -0.83 9.46 27.39
CA SER A 112 -1.97 10.37 27.65
C SER A 112 -2.42 11.20 26.44
N ASN A 113 -2.36 10.64 25.24
CA ASN A 113 -2.69 11.31 24.00
C ASN A 113 -3.65 10.48 23.17
N SER A 114 -4.36 11.15 22.28
CA SER A 114 -5.24 10.52 21.30
C SER A 114 -4.77 10.90 19.89
N PRO A 115 -3.81 10.17 19.31
CA PRO A 115 -3.47 10.36 17.92
C PRO A 115 -4.65 9.99 17.04
N ALA A 116 -4.94 10.84 16.07
CA ALA A 116 -5.90 10.59 15.02
C ALA A 116 -5.20 10.68 13.67
N TYR A 117 -5.48 9.73 12.78
CA TYR A 117 -4.89 9.66 11.45
C TYR A 117 -5.98 9.66 10.39
N TYR A 118 -5.68 10.24 9.25
CA TYR A 118 -6.58 10.45 8.14
C TYR A 118 -5.92 9.96 6.86
N LEU A 119 -6.59 9.03 6.18
CA LEU A 119 -6.19 8.61 4.85
C LEU A 119 -6.83 9.54 3.83
N MET A 120 -6.00 10.20 3.05
CA MET A 120 -6.40 11.20 2.08
C MET A 120 -6.12 10.75 0.66
N ARG A 121 -6.98 11.13 -0.28
CA ARG A 121 -6.68 11.25 -1.70
C ARG A 121 -6.77 12.72 -2.08
N ASP A 122 -5.65 13.30 -2.46
CA ASP A 122 -5.51 14.75 -2.69
C ASP A 122 -5.94 15.55 -1.45
N SER A 123 -7.08 16.24 -1.50
CA SER A 123 -7.67 17.00 -0.40
C SER A 123 -8.87 16.31 0.27
N THR A 124 -9.22 15.09 -0.16
CA THR A 124 -10.42 14.38 0.29
C THR A 124 -10.08 13.27 1.26
N ASP A 125 -10.78 13.20 2.38
CA ASP A 125 -10.76 12.03 3.27
C ASP A 125 -11.48 10.86 2.57
N ILE A 126 -10.79 9.76 2.30
CA ILE A 126 -11.35 8.63 1.54
C ILE A 126 -11.85 7.48 2.42
N LEU A 127 -11.51 7.50 3.69
CA LEU A 127 -11.99 6.54 4.68
C LEU A 127 -12.16 7.27 6.01
N LEU A 128 -13.33 7.87 6.21
CA LEU A 128 -13.64 8.60 7.43
C LEU A 128 -14.83 7.96 8.11
N ASN A 129 -14.73 7.75 9.43
CA ASN A 129 -15.90 7.38 10.21
C ASN A 129 -16.91 8.55 10.20
N THR A 130 -18.14 8.28 9.81
CA THR A 130 -19.21 9.29 9.71
C THR A 130 -20.13 9.32 10.94
N SER A 131 -19.99 8.38 11.87
CA SER A 131 -20.79 8.31 13.09
C SER A 131 -20.18 9.19 14.16
N SER A 132 -20.77 10.36 14.41
CA SER A 132 -20.37 11.23 15.52
C SER A 132 -21.19 10.93 16.77
N LEU A 133 -20.52 10.75 17.89
CA LEU A 133 -21.10 10.66 19.23
C LEU A 133 -20.56 11.83 20.05
N GLY A 134 -21.34 12.91 20.13
CA GLY A 134 -20.95 14.09 20.90
C GLY A 134 -19.69 14.79 20.37
N ALA A 135 -18.72 15.07 21.24
CA ALA A 135 -17.47 15.76 20.91
C ALA A 135 -16.38 14.84 20.34
N THR A 136 -16.73 13.76 19.65
CA THR A 136 -15.78 12.79 19.12
C THR A 136 -15.03 13.35 17.90
N THR A 137 -13.71 13.24 17.88
CA THR A 137 -12.92 13.51 16.68
C THR A 137 -13.09 12.38 15.68
N LEU A 138 -13.64 12.66 14.50
CA LEU A 138 -13.74 11.68 13.42
C LEU A 138 -12.37 11.52 12.76
N ALA A 139 -11.94 10.29 12.58
CA ALA A 139 -10.66 9.93 11.95
C ALA A 139 -10.81 8.64 11.15
N THR A 140 -9.85 8.37 10.28
CA THR A 140 -9.76 7.07 9.62
C THR A 140 -9.40 6.00 10.64
N TRP A 141 -8.41 6.26 11.48
CA TRP A 141 -8.03 5.41 12.63
C TRP A 141 -7.32 6.24 13.70
N GLY A 142 -7.21 5.69 14.88
CA GLY A 142 -6.55 6.33 16.01
C GLY A 142 -6.48 5.40 17.20
N SER A 143 -5.82 5.88 18.25
CA SER A 143 -5.77 5.19 19.54
C SER A 143 -5.88 6.19 20.68
N HIS A 144 -6.07 5.69 21.89
CA HIS A 144 -6.03 6.50 23.10
C HIS A 144 -5.16 5.80 24.14
N HIS A 145 -4.20 6.53 24.68
CA HIS A 145 -3.39 6.08 25.79
C HIS A 145 -3.75 6.89 27.03
N SER A 146 -4.36 6.23 28.01
CA SER A 146 -4.68 6.88 29.29
C SER A 146 -3.43 6.96 30.18
N GLY A 147 -3.06 8.15 30.56
CA GLY A 147 -2.25 8.66 31.71
C GLY A 147 -1.24 7.80 32.44
N ASN A 148 -0.86 6.65 31.94
CA ASN A 148 0.15 5.83 32.59
C ASN A 148 1.56 6.28 32.18
N THR A 149 2.35 6.71 33.13
CA THR A 149 3.73 7.18 32.93
C THR A 149 4.64 6.16 32.23
N GLY A 150 4.31 4.86 32.26
CA GLY A 150 5.07 3.81 31.57
C GLY A 150 5.00 3.92 30.04
N TYR A 151 3.95 4.48 29.44
CA TYR A 151 3.80 4.58 27.99
C TYR A 151 4.61 5.72 27.34
N ILE A 152 5.23 6.60 28.15
CA ILE A 152 6.07 7.68 27.61
C ILE A 152 7.30 7.13 26.87
N TYR A 153 7.71 5.91 27.13
CA TYR A 153 8.87 5.23 26.55
C TYR A 153 8.52 4.27 25.42
N SER A 154 7.24 3.98 25.20
CA SER A 154 6.80 3.03 24.17
C SER A 154 6.52 3.70 22.84
N THR A 155 6.62 2.90 21.78
CA THR A 155 6.06 3.19 20.47
C THR A 155 5.12 2.05 20.09
N ASP A 156 3.97 2.39 19.53
CA ASP A 156 2.99 1.45 19.01
C ASP A 156 2.93 1.54 17.49
N LEU A 157 2.73 0.40 16.86
CA LEU A 157 2.54 0.34 15.42
C LEU A 157 1.04 0.37 15.10
N GLN A 158 0.61 1.40 14.40
CA GLN A 158 -0.76 1.56 13.92
C GLN A 158 -0.82 1.24 12.43
N THR A 159 -1.67 0.30 12.05
CA THR A 159 -1.77 -0.15 10.66
C THR A 159 -3.21 -0.08 10.16
N ILE A 160 -3.39 0.31 8.90
CA ILE A 160 -4.65 0.25 8.19
C ILE A 160 -4.43 -0.20 6.75
N SER A 161 -5.40 -0.91 6.19
CA SER A 161 -5.47 -1.24 4.77
C SER A 161 -6.84 -0.86 4.22
N TYR A 162 -6.85 -0.26 3.03
CA TYR A 162 -8.07 0.18 2.35
C TYR A 162 -7.93 0.01 0.83
N VAL A 163 -9.03 -0.32 0.17
CA VAL A 163 -9.08 -0.38 -1.30
C VAL A 163 -9.89 0.79 -1.81
N ASP A 164 -9.25 1.69 -2.55
CA ASP A 164 -9.87 2.84 -3.20
C ASP A 164 -10.12 2.60 -4.69
N SER A 165 -11.12 3.26 -5.24
CA SER A 165 -11.48 3.24 -6.66
C SER A 165 -11.68 4.69 -7.13
N PRO A 166 -10.61 5.38 -7.56
CA PRO A 166 -10.65 6.81 -7.87
C PRO A 166 -11.41 7.16 -9.14
N ALA A 167 -11.64 6.19 -10.02
CA ALA A 167 -12.35 6.32 -11.30
C ALA A 167 -11.76 7.43 -12.20
N THR A 168 -10.44 7.56 -12.25
CA THR A 168 -9.74 8.58 -13.04
C THR A 168 -8.42 8.05 -13.61
N THR A 169 -7.94 8.67 -14.67
CA THR A 169 -6.57 8.52 -15.22
C THR A 169 -5.71 9.77 -14.99
N SER A 170 -6.23 10.75 -14.26
CA SER A 170 -5.45 11.92 -13.83
C SER A 170 -4.53 11.57 -12.68
N SER A 171 -3.45 12.33 -12.52
CA SER A 171 -2.55 12.17 -11.37
C SER A 171 -3.29 12.40 -10.05
N ILE A 172 -3.07 11.51 -9.09
CA ILE A 172 -3.62 11.57 -7.73
C ILE A 172 -2.53 11.38 -6.70
N THR A 173 -2.76 11.89 -5.50
CA THR A 173 -1.83 11.72 -4.37
C THR A 173 -2.55 11.07 -3.19
N TYR A 174 -2.10 9.88 -2.79
CA TYR A 174 -2.47 9.30 -1.51
C TYR A 174 -1.51 9.77 -0.43
N LYS A 175 -2.04 10.19 0.72
CA LYS A 175 -1.23 10.65 1.84
C LYS A 175 -1.90 10.40 3.19
N VAL A 176 -1.10 10.47 4.24
CA VAL A 176 -1.58 10.39 5.63
C VAL A 176 -1.39 11.74 6.30
N GLN A 177 -2.48 12.21 6.93
CA GLN A 177 -2.41 13.31 7.90
C GLN A 177 -2.48 12.77 9.32
N GLY A 178 -1.82 13.46 10.22
CA GLY A 178 -1.88 13.23 11.66
C GLY A 178 -2.47 14.42 12.41
N GLN A 179 -3.00 14.14 13.59
CA GLN A 179 -3.57 15.13 14.49
C GLN A 179 -3.45 14.63 15.93
N ASN A 180 -3.29 15.56 16.87
CA ASN A 180 -3.54 15.26 18.27
C ASN A 180 -5.00 15.59 18.56
N ALA A 181 -5.80 14.56 18.78
CA ALA A 181 -7.25 14.73 19.06
C ALA A 181 -7.54 15.17 20.50
N PHE A 182 -6.54 15.20 21.38
CA PHE A 182 -6.68 15.63 22.76
C PHE A 182 -6.23 17.08 22.94
N GLY A 183 -7.06 17.90 23.57
CA GLY A 183 -6.86 19.35 23.64
C GLY A 183 -5.92 19.86 24.73
N ALA A 184 -5.55 19.05 25.70
CA ALA A 184 -4.59 19.42 26.73
C ALA A 184 -3.61 18.27 26.93
N GLY A 185 -2.33 18.58 27.03
CA GLY A 185 -1.33 17.54 27.29
C GLY A 185 -0.10 17.65 26.43
N VAL A 186 0.47 16.52 26.10
CA VAL A 186 1.75 16.39 25.40
C VAL A 186 1.51 16.11 23.92
N ALA A 187 2.46 16.51 23.08
CA ALA A 187 2.40 16.21 21.65
C ALA A 187 2.35 14.69 21.38
N VAL A 188 1.66 14.31 20.29
CA VAL A 188 1.79 12.99 19.68
C VAL A 188 3.05 12.97 18.82
N PHE A 189 3.79 11.89 18.85
CA PHE A 189 5.03 11.73 18.09
C PHE A 189 4.91 10.60 17.08
N VAL A 190 5.50 10.79 15.90
CA VAL A 190 5.67 9.76 14.88
C VAL A 190 7.13 9.32 14.89
N ASN A 191 7.36 8.01 14.82
CA ASN A 191 8.65 7.32 14.78
C ASN A 191 9.52 7.47 16.02
N THR A 192 8.97 7.92 17.12
CA THR A 192 9.71 8.01 18.39
C THR A 192 8.77 7.97 19.58
N SER A 193 9.28 7.56 20.74
CA SER A 193 8.54 7.66 21.99
C SER A 193 8.40 9.11 22.44
N GLN A 194 7.47 9.38 23.36
CA GLN A 194 7.29 10.71 23.94
C GLN A 194 8.54 11.19 24.69
N ALA A 195 9.22 10.29 25.40
CA ALA A 195 10.42 10.63 26.15
C ALA A 195 11.55 11.13 25.24
N ASN A 196 11.63 10.58 24.02
CA ASN A 196 12.63 10.94 23.02
C ASN A 196 12.26 12.11 22.13
N GLY A 197 10.98 12.38 21.99
CA GLY A 197 10.48 13.51 21.21
C GLY A 197 10.61 14.86 21.94
N ARG A 198 11.03 14.87 23.21
CA ARG A 198 11.28 16.10 23.97
C ARG A 198 12.62 16.71 23.58
N ALA A 199 12.76 18.02 23.79
CA ALA A 199 13.96 18.80 23.46
C ALA A 199 15.25 18.32 24.19
N ALA A 200 15.11 17.57 25.29
CA ALA A 200 16.21 16.92 25.99
C ALA A 200 15.85 15.43 26.16
N PRO A 201 16.29 14.54 25.26
CA PRO A 201 16.09 13.11 25.40
C PRO A 201 16.79 12.61 26.66
N ASP A 202 16.12 11.73 27.40
CA ASP A 202 16.68 11.12 28.60
C ASP A 202 17.78 10.11 28.20
N PRO A 203 19.05 10.32 28.63
CA PRO A 203 20.15 9.43 28.21
C PRO A 203 20.09 8.05 28.85
N ASN A 204 19.21 7.83 29.83
CA ASN A 204 19.14 6.58 30.59
C ASN A 204 18.06 5.60 30.12
N TYR A 205 17.30 5.93 29.07
CA TYR A 205 16.17 5.10 28.63
C TYR A 205 16.36 4.51 27.24
N TYR A 206 15.78 3.32 27.06
CA TYR A 206 15.77 2.53 25.83
C TYR A 206 15.00 3.26 24.73
N ASN A 207 15.75 3.91 23.87
CA ASN A 207 15.22 4.80 22.85
C ASN A 207 15.01 4.02 21.56
N VAL A 208 13.81 3.47 21.35
CA VAL A 208 13.45 2.86 20.07
C VAL A 208 12.90 3.93 19.14
N ARG A 209 13.44 3.99 17.92
CA ARG A 209 12.91 4.77 16.81
C ARG A 209 12.37 3.81 15.76
N GLY A 210 11.14 4.03 15.34
CA GLY A 210 10.52 3.30 14.27
C GLY A 210 10.67 4.01 12.92
N CYS A 211 10.10 3.41 11.90
CA CYS A 211 9.82 4.06 10.63
C CYS A 211 8.34 3.86 10.30
N SER A 212 7.80 4.79 9.52
CA SER A 212 6.43 4.73 9.06
C SER A 212 6.39 4.63 7.53
N THR A 213 5.42 3.91 7.01
CA THR A 213 5.29 3.66 5.57
C THR A 213 3.87 3.84 5.07
N ILE A 214 3.75 4.26 3.81
CA ILE A 214 2.54 4.12 3.01
C ILE A 214 2.90 3.33 1.75
N THR A 215 2.22 2.23 1.50
CA THR A 215 2.39 1.41 0.30
C THR A 215 1.09 1.44 -0.49
N VAL A 216 1.19 1.69 -1.79
CA VAL A 216 0.05 1.74 -2.71
C VAL A 216 0.31 0.75 -3.83
N MET A 217 -0.63 -0.16 -4.05
CA MET A 217 -0.59 -1.17 -5.11
C MET A 217 -1.75 -0.93 -6.07
N GLU A 218 -1.45 -0.72 -7.35
CA GLU A 218 -2.46 -0.65 -8.40
C GLU A 218 -2.88 -2.07 -8.80
N ILE A 219 -4.17 -2.32 -8.75
CA ILE A 219 -4.80 -3.59 -9.08
C ILE A 219 -5.63 -3.40 -10.35
N SER A 220 -5.43 -4.26 -11.35
CA SER A 220 -6.29 -4.27 -12.53
C SER A 220 -7.72 -4.62 -12.15
N SER A 221 -8.68 -4.06 -12.86
CA SER A 221 -10.09 -4.48 -12.79
C SER A 221 -10.29 -5.87 -13.37
#